data_2cc49c746c532b7d8f5b09bdb8d90883
#
_entry.id   2cc49c746c532b7d8f5b09bdb8d90883
#
_cell.length_a   1.000
_cell.length_b   1.000
_cell.length_c   1.000
_cell.angle_alpha   90.00
_cell.angle_beta   90.00
_cell.angle_gamma   90.00
#
_symmetry.space_group_name_H-M   'P 1'
#
loop_
_entity.id
_entity.type
_entity.pdbx_description
1 polymer ?
#
loop_
_entity_poly.entity_id
_entity_poly.type
_entity_poly.pdbx_seq_one_letter_code
_entity_poly.pdbx_strand_id
1 'polypeptide(L)'
;MSELYDIFREHPHISTDTRDIGADSIFFALRGATFDGNRFAAEALDKGAAYAVVDDPAAVTDDRMVLVGDTLGALQELAREHRRRLAIPILAISGSNGKTTTKELVSRVLAERFEVYATRGNLNNHIGVPLTPVSYTHLRAHETDQYL
;
A
#
# COMPACT_ATOMS: atom_id res chain seq x y z
N MET A 1 -3.86 14.01 -11.94
CA MET A 1 -3.19 12.89 -11.25
C MET A 1 -2.53 13.47 -10.02
N SER A 2 -2.52 12.79 -8.89
CA SER A 2 -1.72 13.27 -7.75
C SER A 2 -0.25 12.96 -8.05
N GLU A 3 0.63 13.91 -7.76
CA GLU A 3 2.09 13.74 -7.88
C GLU A 3 2.56 12.45 -7.18
N LEU A 4 1.99 12.14 -6.01
CA LEU A 4 2.27 10.93 -5.26
C LEU A 4 1.91 9.65 -6.02
N TYR A 5 0.85 9.67 -6.84
CA TYR A 5 0.48 8.52 -7.66
C TYR A 5 1.45 8.30 -8.84
N ASP A 6 1.97 9.37 -9.41
CA ASP A 6 2.97 9.28 -10.48
C ASP A 6 4.29 8.71 -9.92
N ILE A 7 4.74 9.17 -8.74
CA ILE A 7 5.87 8.57 -8.00
C ILE A 7 5.62 7.08 -7.73
N PHE A 8 4.41 6.72 -7.26
CA PHE A 8 4.07 5.32 -6.98
C PHE A 8 4.11 4.42 -8.23
N ARG A 9 3.79 4.95 -9.40
CA ARG A 9 3.87 4.16 -10.65
C ARG A 9 5.31 3.83 -11.04
N GLU A 10 6.26 4.67 -10.70
CA GLU A 10 7.68 4.48 -10.96
C GLU A 10 8.33 3.62 -9.86
N HIS A 11 7.89 3.79 -8.62
CA HIS A 11 8.39 3.13 -7.41
C HIS A 11 7.27 2.35 -6.70
N PRO A 12 6.86 1.19 -7.23
CA PRO A 12 5.59 0.54 -6.81
C PRO A 12 5.66 -0.22 -5.47
N HIS A 13 6.73 -0.08 -4.72
CA HIS A 13 6.86 -0.71 -3.41
C HIS A 13 6.63 0.29 -2.29
N ILE A 14 5.76 -0.05 -1.35
CA ILE A 14 5.48 0.78 -0.18
C ILE A 14 5.99 0.10 1.08
N SER A 15 6.72 0.86 1.90
CA SER A 15 7.09 0.47 3.25
C SER A 15 6.58 1.49 4.28
N THR A 16 6.22 1.00 5.46
CA THR A 16 5.85 1.80 6.63
C THR A 16 6.76 1.49 7.82
N ASP A 17 7.79 0.65 7.62
CA ASP A 17 8.74 0.21 8.65
C ASP A 17 10.18 0.29 8.11
N THR A 18 11.04 1.07 8.75
CA THR A 18 12.44 1.22 8.34
C THR A 18 13.30 -0.04 8.53
N ARG A 19 12.79 -1.06 9.20
CA ARG A 19 13.44 -2.38 9.31
C ARG A 19 13.23 -3.23 8.06
N ASP A 20 12.22 -2.89 7.27
CA ASP A 20 11.84 -3.61 6.04
C ASP A 20 11.74 -2.61 4.87
N ILE A 21 12.81 -1.88 4.62
CA ILE A 21 12.93 -0.99 3.46
C ILE A 21 13.40 -1.81 2.27
N GLY A 22 12.53 -1.97 1.29
CA GLY A 22 12.91 -2.46 -0.03
C GLY A 22 13.69 -1.39 -0.81
N ALA A 23 14.68 -1.82 -1.60
CA ALA A 23 15.30 -0.91 -2.56
C ALA A 23 14.22 -0.33 -3.50
N ASP A 24 14.35 0.96 -3.83
CA ASP A 24 13.44 1.64 -4.74
C ASP A 24 11.97 1.73 -4.24
N SER A 25 11.79 1.73 -2.91
CA SER A 25 10.47 1.82 -2.27
C SER A 25 10.10 3.26 -1.92
N ILE A 26 8.80 3.48 -1.63
CA ILE A 26 8.29 4.70 -1.02
C ILE A 26 8.05 4.41 0.47
N PHE A 27 8.75 5.12 1.33
CA PHE A 27 8.53 5.04 2.77
C PHE A 27 7.42 6.00 3.20
N PHE A 28 6.40 5.53 3.89
CA PHE A 28 5.37 6.36 4.51
C PHE A 28 5.67 6.51 6.01
N ALA A 29 5.98 7.72 6.42
CA ALA A 29 6.33 8.08 7.79
C ALA A 29 5.07 8.18 8.68
N LEU A 30 4.44 7.05 8.96
CA LEU A 30 3.20 7.02 9.76
C LEU A 30 3.45 7.42 11.20
N ARG A 31 2.46 8.06 11.82
CA ARG A 31 2.42 8.37 13.25
C ARG A 31 1.57 7.39 14.01
N GLY A 32 2.03 6.94 15.16
CA GLY A 32 1.28 6.17 16.15
C GLY A 32 1.21 6.90 17.48
N ALA A 33 0.54 6.32 18.46
CA ALA A 33 0.38 6.94 19.79
C ALA A 33 1.71 7.20 20.52
N THR A 34 2.74 6.37 20.26
CA THR A 34 4.07 6.45 20.90
C THR A 34 5.22 6.51 19.90
N PHE A 35 4.90 6.63 18.60
CA PHE A 35 5.87 6.52 17.52
C PHE A 35 5.61 7.62 16.48
N ASP A 36 6.69 8.27 16.04
CA ASP A 36 6.67 9.26 14.98
C ASP A 36 7.60 8.83 13.83
N GLY A 37 7.02 8.40 12.74
CA GLY A 37 7.73 7.93 11.55
C GLY A 37 8.57 9.01 10.87
N ASN A 38 8.21 10.30 11.02
CA ASN A 38 8.95 11.41 10.41
C ASN A 38 10.44 11.42 10.82
N ARG A 39 10.74 10.99 12.03
CA ARG A 39 12.13 10.90 12.53
C ARG A 39 13.00 9.91 11.77
N PHE A 40 12.39 9.00 11.04
CA PHE A 40 13.06 7.91 10.32
C PHE A 40 13.07 8.12 8.81
N ALA A 41 12.56 9.25 8.31
CA ALA A 41 12.48 9.51 6.88
C ALA A 41 13.86 9.56 6.20
N ALA A 42 14.83 10.24 6.82
CA ALA A 42 16.20 10.28 6.32
C ALA A 42 16.85 8.88 6.33
N GLU A 43 16.69 8.14 7.44
CA GLU A 43 17.19 6.76 7.56
C GLU A 43 16.59 5.85 6.48
N ALA A 44 15.30 6.02 6.14
CA ALA A 44 14.66 5.24 5.10
C ALA A 44 15.28 5.50 3.72
N LEU A 45 15.60 6.77 3.40
CA LEU A 45 16.29 7.14 2.16
C LEU A 45 17.71 6.57 2.12
N ASP A 46 18.43 6.61 3.25
CA ASP A 46 19.78 6.03 3.37
C ASP A 46 19.79 4.52 3.19
N LYS A 47 18.69 3.84 3.56
CA LYS A 47 18.50 2.39 3.39
C LYS A 47 18.02 1.99 1.99
N GLY A 48 17.79 2.95 1.10
CA GLY A 48 17.49 2.70 -0.31
C GLY A 48 16.05 2.96 -0.71
N ALA A 49 15.22 3.59 0.13
CA ALA A 49 13.96 4.13 -0.32
C ALA A 49 14.20 5.20 -1.41
N ALA A 50 13.41 5.17 -2.47
CA ALA A 50 13.46 6.19 -3.51
C ALA A 50 12.85 7.50 -3.01
N TYR A 51 11.76 7.43 -2.27
CA TYR A 51 11.05 8.57 -1.70
C TYR A 51 10.62 8.30 -0.26
N ALA A 52 10.43 9.39 0.50
CA ALA A 52 9.79 9.34 1.82
C ALA A 52 8.64 10.34 1.89
N VAL A 53 7.46 9.88 2.30
CA VAL A 53 6.26 10.70 2.49
C VAL A 53 6.20 11.08 3.97
N VAL A 54 6.21 12.37 4.26
CA VAL A 54 6.26 12.96 5.60
C VAL A 54 5.13 13.96 5.81
N ASP A 55 4.71 14.18 7.06
CA ASP A 55 3.72 15.19 7.42
C ASP A 55 4.24 16.23 8.44
N ASP A 56 5.54 16.22 8.70
CA ASP A 56 6.23 17.25 9.46
C ASP A 56 7.13 18.06 8.53
N PRO A 57 6.88 19.37 8.35
CA PRO A 57 7.76 20.23 7.54
C PRO A 57 9.21 20.23 8.02
N ALA A 58 9.45 20.02 9.32
CA ALA A 58 10.80 19.98 9.88
C ALA A 58 11.57 18.69 9.49
N ALA A 59 10.88 17.65 9.07
CA ALA A 59 11.49 16.42 8.60
C ALA A 59 12.00 16.52 7.16
N VAL A 60 11.56 17.53 6.39
CA VAL A 60 11.95 17.70 4.98
C VAL A 60 13.38 18.20 4.89
N THR A 61 14.31 17.31 4.65
CA THR A 61 15.76 17.59 4.55
C THR A 61 16.39 17.15 3.22
N ASP A 62 15.58 16.53 2.34
CA ASP A 62 16.01 15.98 1.04
C ASP A 62 14.89 16.20 0.02
N ASP A 63 15.24 16.43 -1.25
CA ASP A 63 14.28 16.66 -2.36
C ASP A 63 13.41 15.42 -2.66
N ARG A 64 13.82 14.25 -2.19
CA ARG A 64 13.04 13.00 -2.27
C ARG A 64 12.00 12.86 -1.16
N MET A 65 11.83 13.88 -0.32
CA MET A 65 10.82 13.89 0.72
C MET A 65 9.58 14.64 0.26
N VAL A 66 8.46 13.94 0.23
CA VAL A 66 7.15 14.47 -0.18
C VAL A 66 6.37 14.88 1.06
N LEU A 67 6.18 16.20 1.23
CA LEU A 67 5.40 16.74 2.34
C LEU A 67 3.90 16.65 2.04
N VAL A 68 3.16 16.03 2.96
CA VAL A 68 1.69 15.91 2.90
C VAL A 68 1.07 16.45 4.19
N GLY A 69 -0.25 16.67 4.20
CA GLY A 69 -0.95 17.12 5.40
C GLY A 69 -1.14 16.04 6.47
N ASP A 70 -1.23 14.78 6.06
CA ASP A 70 -1.37 13.59 6.91
C ASP A 70 -0.88 12.38 6.11
N THR A 71 0.12 11.69 6.61
CA THR A 71 0.75 10.54 5.93
C THR A 71 -0.19 9.35 5.81
N LEU A 72 -1.03 9.09 6.81
CA LEU A 72 -2.01 8.01 6.74
C LEU A 72 -3.11 8.31 5.71
N GLY A 73 -3.63 9.53 5.71
CA GLY A 73 -4.61 9.99 4.72
C GLY A 73 -4.05 9.90 3.30
N ALA A 74 -2.79 10.32 3.10
CA ALA A 74 -2.11 10.21 1.81
C ALA A 74 -1.98 8.75 1.33
N LEU A 75 -1.62 7.82 2.22
CA LEU A 75 -1.58 6.38 1.91
C LEU A 75 -2.96 5.83 1.53
N GLN A 76 -4.00 6.25 2.24
CA GLN A 76 -5.38 5.83 1.97
C GLN A 76 -5.89 6.38 0.62
N GLU A 77 -5.59 7.63 0.31
CA GLU A 77 -5.97 8.23 -0.99
C GLU A 77 -5.20 7.58 -2.15
N LEU A 78 -3.90 7.32 -1.98
CA LEU A 78 -3.10 6.59 -2.95
C LEU A 78 -3.72 5.20 -3.23
N ALA A 79 -4.09 4.47 -2.17
CA ALA A 79 -4.73 3.17 -2.30
C ALA A 79 -6.09 3.23 -3.01
N ARG A 80 -6.91 4.25 -2.72
CA ARG A 80 -8.20 4.49 -3.40
C ARG A 80 -8.00 4.80 -4.88
N GLU A 81 -7.04 5.65 -5.21
CA GLU A 81 -6.73 6.01 -6.59
C GLU A 81 -6.24 4.77 -7.36
N HIS A 82 -5.31 4.02 -6.78
CA HIS A 82 -4.80 2.79 -7.36
C HIS A 82 -5.92 1.75 -7.55
N ARG A 83 -6.76 1.54 -6.53
CA ARG A 83 -7.90 0.63 -6.59
C ARG A 83 -8.86 0.96 -7.74
N ARG A 84 -9.16 2.24 -7.96
CA ARG A 84 -10.05 2.67 -9.04
C ARG A 84 -9.47 2.37 -10.42
N ARG A 85 -8.15 2.32 -10.54
CA ARG A 85 -7.43 2.08 -11.81
C ARG A 85 -7.19 0.61 -12.09
N LEU A 86 -7.21 -0.25 -11.07
CA LEU A 86 -6.99 -1.69 -11.25
C LEU A 86 -8.08 -2.36 -12.08
N ALA A 87 -9.30 -1.83 -12.10
CA ALA A 87 -10.44 -2.35 -12.87
C ALA A 87 -10.71 -3.87 -12.68
N ILE A 88 -10.29 -4.43 -11.54
CA ILE A 88 -10.47 -5.85 -11.19
C ILE A 88 -11.56 -6.00 -10.12
N PRO A 89 -12.27 -7.14 -10.06
CA PRO A 89 -13.18 -7.43 -8.96
C PRO A 89 -12.44 -7.50 -7.63
N ILE A 90 -13.02 -6.91 -6.59
CA ILE A 90 -12.52 -7.03 -5.22
C ILE A 90 -13.62 -7.59 -4.33
N LEU A 91 -13.31 -8.69 -3.63
CA LEU A 91 -14.16 -9.27 -2.62
C LEU A 91 -13.69 -8.83 -1.23
N ALA A 92 -14.56 -8.12 -0.50
CA ALA A 92 -14.31 -7.73 0.87
C ALA A 92 -15.01 -8.70 1.83
N ILE A 93 -14.28 -9.17 2.85
CA ILE A 93 -14.79 -10.08 3.88
C ILE A 93 -14.79 -9.34 5.21
N SER A 94 -15.98 -9.15 5.80
CA SER A 94 -16.17 -8.49 7.08
C SER A 94 -16.86 -9.46 8.07
N GLY A 95 -16.76 -9.19 9.36
CA GLY A 95 -17.37 -9.99 10.42
C GLY A 95 -16.54 -10.00 11.71
N SER A 96 -17.14 -10.42 12.81
CA SER A 96 -16.44 -10.54 14.10
C SER A 96 -15.51 -11.75 14.15
N ASN A 97 -15.95 -12.91 13.64
CA ASN A 97 -15.22 -14.17 13.66
C ASN A 97 -15.09 -14.79 12.27
N GLY A 98 -14.11 -15.68 12.07
CA GLY A 98 -13.99 -16.50 10.87
C GLY A 98 -13.45 -15.81 9.62
N LYS A 99 -13.14 -14.51 9.66
CA LYS A 99 -12.64 -13.76 8.48
C LYS A 99 -11.46 -14.42 7.80
N THR A 100 -10.44 -14.80 8.57
CA THR A 100 -9.22 -15.42 8.04
C THR A 100 -9.52 -16.76 7.39
N THR A 101 -10.30 -17.63 8.06
CA THR A 101 -10.69 -18.92 7.51
C THR A 101 -11.51 -18.77 6.24
N THR A 102 -12.49 -17.86 6.25
CA THR A 102 -13.30 -17.55 5.05
C THR A 102 -12.44 -17.05 3.91
N LYS A 103 -11.51 -16.12 4.17
CA LYS A 103 -10.56 -15.61 3.19
C LYS A 103 -9.75 -16.75 2.56
N GLU A 104 -9.18 -17.62 3.37
CA GLU A 104 -8.36 -18.74 2.88
C GLU A 104 -9.17 -19.73 2.02
N LEU A 105 -10.39 -20.06 2.47
CA LEU A 105 -11.26 -20.96 1.70
C LEU A 105 -11.69 -20.34 0.37
N VAL A 106 -12.16 -19.10 0.40
CA VAL A 106 -12.57 -18.38 -0.81
C VAL A 106 -11.41 -18.22 -1.78
N SER A 107 -10.22 -17.86 -1.28
CA SER A 107 -9.03 -17.72 -2.11
C SER A 107 -8.66 -19.03 -2.81
N ARG A 108 -8.73 -20.16 -2.12
CA ARG A 108 -8.46 -21.49 -2.70
C ARG A 108 -9.45 -21.86 -3.79
N VAL A 109 -10.74 -21.65 -3.52
CA VAL A 109 -11.80 -21.96 -4.50
C VAL A 109 -11.67 -21.09 -5.76
N LEU A 110 -11.43 -19.79 -5.58
CA LEU A 110 -11.26 -18.87 -6.71
C LEU A 110 -9.97 -19.14 -7.50
N ALA A 111 -8.89 -19.57 -6.83
CA ALA A 111 -7.61 -19.87 -7.46
C ALA A 111 -7.66 -21.03 -8.47
N GLU A 112 -8.71 -21.88 -8.42
CA GLU A 112 -8.92 -22.92 -9.42
C GLU A 112 -9.20 -22.37 -10.83
N ARG A 113 -9.64 -21.10 -10.92
CA ARG A 113 -10.02 -20.49 -12.20
C ARG A 113 -9.44 -19.10 -12.43
N PHE A 114 -9.04 -18.41 -11.38
CA PHE A 114 -8.60 -17.02 -11.44
C PHE A 114 -7.23 -16.85 -10.81
N GLU A 115 -6.49 -15.86 -11.24
CA GLU A 115 -5.34 -15.39 -10.50
C GLU A 115 -5.83 -14.60 -9.29
N VAL A 116 -5.60 -15.11 -8.08
CA VAL A 116 -6.17 -14.57 -6.84
C VAL A 116 -5.09 -13.97 -5.97
N TYR A 117 -5.33 -12.74 -5.57
CA TYR A 117 -4.50 -12.02 -4.60
C TYR A 117 -5.31 -11.76 -3.34
N ALA A 118 -4.77 -12.19 -2.21
CA ALA A 118 -5.43 -12.04 -0.93
C ALA A 118 -4.56 -11.27 0.06
N THR A 119 -5.22 -10.51 0.95
CA THR A 119 -4.54 -9.81 2.06
C THR A 119 -3.63 -10.76 2.82
N ARG A 120 -2.36 -10.38 2.96
CA ARG A 120 -1.38 -11.16 3.72
C ARG A 120 -1.61 -10.96 5.22
N GLY A 121 -1.53 -12.06 5.98
CA GLY A 121 -1.67 -12.02 7.44
C GLY A 121 -2.97 -11.36 7.89
N ASN A 122 -2.88 -10.52 8.92
CA ASN A 122 -3.99 -9.82 9.56
C ASN A 122 -4.00 -8.31 9.25
N LEU A 123 -3.68 -7.90 8.01
CA LEU A 123 -3.71 -6.50 7.57
C LEU A 123 -5.17 -6.01 7.44
N ASN A 124 -5.89 -5.96 8.56
CA ASN A 124 -7.32 -5.67 8.63
C ASN A 124 -7.65 -4.34 9.32
N ASN A 125 -6.65 -3.51 9.60
CA ASN A 125 -6.79 -2.21 10.22
C ASN A 125 -6.70 -1.05 9.19
N HIS A 126 -6.81 0.19 9.67
CA HIS A 126 -6.79 1.40 8.86
C HIS A 126 -5.46 1.66 8.11
N ILE A 127 -4.39 0.94 8.45
CA ILE A 127 -3.10 0.93 7.74
C ILE A 127 -3.01 -0.26 6.79
N GLY A 128 -3.32 -1.45 7.26
CA GLY A 128 -3.16 -2.69 6.48
C GLY A 128 -4.14 -2.83 5.32
N VAL A 129 -5.36 -2.31 5.45
CA VAL A 129 -6.35 -2.33 4.36
C VAL A 129 -5.87 -1.52 3.15
N PRO A 130 -5.38 -0.28 3.29
CA PRO A 130 -4.76 0.46 2.18
C PRO A 130 -3.53 -0.22 1.57
N LEU A 131 -2.70 -0.89 2.38
CA LEU A 131 -1.51 -1.58 1.90
C LEU A 131 -1.82 -2.76 0.97
N THR A 132 -2.99 -3.39 1.12
CA THR A 132 -3.36 -4.54 0.29
C THR A 132 -3.40 -4.20 -1.21
N PRO A 133 -4.19 -3.24 -1.70
CA PRO A 133 -4.22 -2.93 -3.13
C PRO A 133 -2.89 -2.41 -3.67
N VAL A 134 -2.17 -1.59 -2.92
CA VAL A 134 -0.89 -1.02 -3.38
C VAL A 134 0.26 -2.03 -3.38
N SER A 135 0.12 -3.18 -2.73
CA SER A 135 1.09 -4.27 -2.81
C SER A 135 1.03 -5.08 -4.12
N TYR A 136 0.02 -4.85 -4.95
CA TYR A 136 -0.23 -5.61 -6.19
C TYR A 136 -0.20 -4.71 -7.43
N THR A 137 0.92 -4.09 -7.65
CA THR A 137 1.12 -3.09 -8.72
C THR A 137 1.21 -3.68 -10.12
N HIS A 138 1.50 -4.97 -10.23
CA HIS A 138 1.59 -5.69 -11.51
C HIS A 138 0.24 -6.21 -12.01
N LEU A 139 -0.84 -6.08 -11.22
CA LEU A 139 -2.18 -6.44 -11.65
C LEU A 139 -2.66 -5.45 -12.69
N ARG A 140 -2.43 -5.78 -13.95
CA ARG A 140 -3.22 -5.21 -15.05
C ARG A 140 -4.48 -6.06 -15.18
N ALA A 141 -5.62 -5.40 -15.41
CA ALA A 141 -6.76 -6.10 -15.96
C ALA A 141 -6.29 -6.75 -17.27
N HIS A 142 -6.03 -8.05 -17.25
CA HIS A 142 -6.06 -8.81 -18.48
C HIS A 142 -7.50 -8.67 -18.97
N GLU A 143 -7.66 -8.14 -20.17
CA GLU A 143 -8.92 -8.21 -20.88
C GLU A 143 -9.34 -9.68 -20.88
N THR A 144 -10.20 -10.03 -19.98
CA THR A 144 -10.94 -11.29 -20.05
C THR A 144 -12.05 -11.11 -21.09
N ASP A 145 -11.63 -10.91 -22.33
CA ASP A 145 -12.47 -11.07 -23.51
C ASP A 145 -12.70 -12.56 -23.80
N GLN A 146 -13.06 -13.33 -22.79
CA GLN A 146 -13.62 -14.65 -23.09
C GLN A 146 -14.44 -15.16 -21.90
N TYR A 147 -15.69 -15.42 -22.23
CA TYR A 147 -16.71 -16.18 -21.49
C TYR A 147 -17.69 -15.37 -20.62
N LEU A 148 -18.67 -14.81 -21.31
CA LEU A 148 -20.07 -15.09 -20.96
C LEU A 148 -20.65 -16.01 -22.02
#